data_b0afefb46be60a3bfd33912e773b99f2
#
_entry.id   b0afefb46be60a3bfd33912e773b99f2
#
_cell.length_a   1.000
_cell.length_b   1.000
_cell.length_c   1.000
_cell.angle_alpha   90.00
_cell.angle_beta   90.00
_cell.angle_gamma   90.00
#
_symmetry.space_group_name_H-M   'P 1'
#
loop_
_entity.id
_entity.type
_entity.pdbx_description
1 polymer ?
#
loop_
_entity_poly.entity_id
_entity_poly.type
_entity_poly.pdbx_seq_one_letter_code
_entity_poly.pdbx_strand_id
1 'polypeptide(L)'
;MADKSFGVKELNLLNASGTPTVTSPNNLNLNANTVAISTSATVGNNLTVTSTTNSANLNVTGVGTLTRAFATDLSVSGISTISQPSNANPHSLWDVVNNSSSSYRFTGPGVVSTDDNPNIYLVRGQRYIFKINASSHPFYIKTEAGTGTGNQYTDGVTGNGAQSGNIIFNVQHDAPPQLKYQCSAHGSMVGNIYIAVS
;
A
#
# COMPACT_ATOMS: atom_id res chain seq x y z
N MET A 1 -54.73 25.60 3.97
CA MET A 1 -54.36 25.95 5.38
C MET A 1 -53.10 26.78 5.30
N ALA A 2 -53.12 28.01 5.79
CA ALA A 2 -51.89 28.80 5.81
C ALA A 2 -50.93 28.21 6.83
N ASP A 3 -49.71 28.00 6.44
CA ASP A 3 -48.62 27.59 7.32
C ASP A 3 -48.45 28.69 8.40
N LYS A 4 -48.72 28.33 9.64
CA LYS A 4 -48.48 29.24 10.76
C LYS A 4 -47.02 29.14 11.17
N SER A 5 -46.23 30.13 10.82
CA SER A 5 -44.87 30.25 11.30
C SER A 5 -44.84 30.96 12.68
N PHE A 6 -44.00 30.44 13.55
CA PHE A 6 -43.70 31.03 14.85
C PHE A 6 -42.26 31.53 14.82
N GLY A 7 -42.08 32.84 14.84
CA GLY A 7 -40.75 33.43 14.81
C GLY A 7 -40.36 33.96 16.18
N VAL A 8 -39.19 33.53 16.70
CA VAL A 8 -38.63 34.06 17.94
C VAL A 8 -37.19 34.48 17.71
N LYS A 9 -36.74 35.51 18.36
CA LYS A 9 -35.34 35.93 18.34
C LYS A 9 -34.46 34.98 19.13
N GLU A 10 -34.98 34.43 20.23
CA GLU A 10 -34.28 33.54 21.12
C GLU A 10 -35.26 32.56 21.74
N LEU A 11 -34.92 31.28 21.79
CA LEU A 11 -35.67 30.25 22.46
C LEU A 11 -34.78 29.62 23.53
N ASN A 12 -35.04 29.93 24.79
CA ASN A 12 -34.36 29.34 25.94
C ASN A 12 -35.22 28.24 26.55
N LEU A 13 -34.74 27.01 26.48
CA LEU A 13 -35.39 25.87 27.12
C LEU A 13 -34.66 25.59 28.43
N LEU A 14 -35.26 25.96 29.53
CA LEU A 14 -34.71 25.80 30.86
C LEU A 14 -35.65 24.91 31.69
N ASN A 15 -35.07 23.96 32.41
CA ASN A 15 -35.82 23.17 33.37
C ASN A 15 -35.02 23.05 34.69
N ALA A 16 -35.64 23.37 35.79
CA ALA A 16 -35.01 23.37 37.11
C ALA A 16 -34.68 21.95 37.62
N SER A 17 -35.36 20.92 37.12
CA SER A 17 -35.20 19.53 37.63
C SER A 17 -35.37 18.46 36.56
N GLY A 18 -35.01 18.72 35.33
CA GLY A 18 -35.11 17.74 34.24
C GLY A 18 -34.37 18.17 33.00
N THR A 19 -34.38 17.32 31.99
CA THR A 19 -33.74 17.61 30.67
C THR A 19 -34.77 18.26 29.76
N PRO A 20 -34.58 19.52 29.32
CA PRO A 20 -35.43 20.11 28.30
C PRO A 20 -35.38 19.30 27.01
N THR A 21 -36.54 19.09 26.40
CA THR A 21 -36.62 18.23 25.20
C THR A 21 -37.34 18.97 24.07
N VAL A 22 -36.79 18.87 22.87
CA VAL A 22 -37.49 19.23 21.62
C VAL A 22 -37.79 17.96 20.87
N THR A 23 -39.06 17.62 20.73
CA THR A 23 -39.50 16.38 20.09
C THR A 23 -40.27 16.70 18.80
N SER A 24 -39.97 15.98 17.74
CA SER A 24 -40.72 16.00 16.50
C SER A 24 -41.19 14.57 16.16
N PRO A 25 -42.48 14.37 15.81
CA PRO A 25 -42.98 13.05 15.46
C PRO A 25 -42.40 12.50 14.18
N ASN A 26 -41.82 13.34 13.31
CA ASN A 26 -41.18 12.95 12.05
C ASN A 26 -39.73 13.43 12.01
N ASN A 27 -39.49 14.62 11.46
CA ASN A 27 -38.16 15.19 11.31
C ASN A 27 -38.05 16.53 12.02
N LEU A 28 -36.93 16.77 12.68
CA LEU A 28 -36.54 18.10 13.15
C LEU A 28 -35.44 18.63 12.23
N ASN A 29 -35.77 19.62 11.42
CA ASN A 29 -34.83 20.27 10.53
C ASN A 29 -34.24 21.52 11.21
N LEU A 30 -32.94 21.50 11.46
CA LEU A 30 -32.17 22.64 11.92
C LEU A 30 -31.47 23.28 10.73
N ASN A 31 -32.09 24.27 10.10
CA ASN A 31 -31.49 25.01 9.00
C ASN A 31 -30.75 26.23 9.56
N ALA A 32 -29.53 26.06 9.91
CA ALA A 32 -28.66 27.07 10.48
C ALA A 32 -27.25 27.02 9.85
N ASN A 33 -26.60 28.18 9.76
CA ASN A 33 -25.22 28.26 9.35
C ASN A 33 -24.30 27.52 10.32
N THR A 34 -24.62 27.54 11.61
CA THR A 34 -23.85 26.82 12.64
C THR A 34 -24.79 26.26 13.70
N VAL A 35 -24.59 25.00 14.06
CA VAL A 35 -25.17 24.37 15.24
C VAL A 35 -24.02 24.08 16.20
N ALA A 36 -23.93 24.78 17.30
CA ALA A 36 -22.88 24.60 18.30
C ALA A 36 -23.37 23.69 19.44
N ILE A 37 -22.62 22.64 19.71
CA ILE A 37 -22.86 21.70 20.81
C ILE A 37 -21.64 21.74 21.72
N SER A 38 -21.79 22.27 22.92
CA SER A 38 -20.67 22.57 23.81
C SER A 38 -20.05 21.35 24.49
N THR A 39 -20.77 20.22 24.59
CA THR A 39 -20.27 19.03 25.29
C THR A 39 -20.32 17.78 24.42
N SER A 40 -21.51 17.27 24.13
CA SER A 40 -21.66 16.01 23.37
C SER A 40 -22.91 16.00 22.52
N ALA A 41 -22.87 15.30 21.41
CA ALA A 41 -24.01 14.90 20.60
C ALA A 41 -24.08 13.38 20.53
N THR A 42 -25.26 12.81 20.76
CA THR A 42 -25.51 11.39 20.57
C THR A 42 -26.44 11.19 19.38
N VAL A 43 -25.99 10.40 18.40
CA VAL A 43 -26.78 10.04 17.22
C VAL A 43 -27.12 8.55 17.33
N GLY A 44 -28.40 8.24 17.48
CA GLY A 44 -28.87 6.87 17.75
C GLY A 44 -28.70 5.89 16.58
N ASN A 45 -28.63 6.40 15.35
CA ASN A 45 -28.49 5.57 14.14
C ASN A 45 -27.32 6.09 13.26
N ASN A 46 -27.61 6.92 12.29
CA ASN A 46 -26.65 7.34 11.27
C ASN A 46 -26.29 8.81 11.43
N LEU A 47 -25.01 9.11 11.39
CA LEU A 47 -24.48 10.45 11.14
C LEU A 47 -23.96 10.51 9.71
N THR A 48 -24.59 11.33 8.86
CA THR A 48 -24.11 11.57 7.50
C THR A 48 -23.49 12.96 7.41
N VAL A 49 -22.20 13.00 7.06
CA VAL A 49 -21.46 14.24 6.80
C VAL A 49 -21.13 14.29 5.32
N THR A 50 -21.71 15.25 4.60
CA THR A 50 -21.55 15.38 3.15
C THR A 50 -20.30 16.15 2.72
N SER A 51 -19.59 16.77 3.66
CA SER A 51 -18.38 17.54 3.39
C SER A 51 -17.21 17.03 4.25
N THR A 52 -16.80 17.77 5.26
CA THR A 52 -15.60 17.46 6.05
C THR A 52 -15.95 17.32 7.53
N THR A 53 -15.26 16.38 8.19
CA THR A 53 -15.25 16.27 9.66
C THR A 53 -13.84 16.59 10.14
N ASN A 54 -13.66 17.66 10.91
CA ASN A 54 -12.43 17.94 11.62
C ASN A 54 -12.57 17.43 13.06
N SER A 55 -11.79 16.43 13.41
CA SER A 55 -11.81 15.83 14.74
C SER A 55 -10.39 15.65 15.26
N ALA A 56 -10.14 16.02 16.50
CA ALA A 56 -8.85 15.72 17.14
C ALA A 56 -8.64 14.22 17.35
N ASN A 57 -9.73 13.49 17.64
CA ASN A 57 -9.72 12.04 17.80
C ASN A 57 -10.99 11.44 17.18
N LEU A 58 -10.84 10.42 16.37
CA LEU A 58 -11.92 9.57 15.88
C LEU A 58 -11.74 8.17 16.47
N ASN A 59 -12.64 7.78 17.39
CA ASN A 59 -12.65 6.44 17.94
C ASN A 59 -13.82 5.64 17.33
N VAL A 60 -13.50 4.59 16.59
CA VAL A 60 -14.48 3.68 15.98
C VAL A 60 -14.37 2.32 16.68
N THR A 61 -15.36 1.96 17.48
CA THR A 61 -15.37 0.68 18.24
C THR A 61 -15.96 -0.49 17.44
N GLY A 62 -16.43 -0.25 16.24
CA GLY A 62 -16.97 -1.25 15.32
C GLY A 62 -16.15 -1.36 14.04
N VAL A 63 -16.82 -1.71 12.94
CA VAL A 63 -16.19 -1.78 11.62
C VAL A 63 -16.13 -0.39 10.99
N GLY A 64 -14.92 0.11 10.75
CA GLY A 64 -14.67 1.33 10.00
C GLY A 64 -14.24 1.01 8.57
N THR A 65 -14.91 1.55 7.57
CA THR A 65 -14.47 1.47 6.16
C THR A 65 -13.95 2.84 5.72
N LEU A 66 -12.68 2.89 5.35
CA LEU A 66 -12.02 4.09 4.83
C LEU A 66 -11.68 3.86 3.36
N THR A 67 -12.28 4.63 2.47
CA THR A 67 -11.95 4.57 1.04
C THR A 67 -10.54 5.13 0.77
N ARG A 68 -10.11 6.07 1.63
CA ARG A 68 -8.79 6.70 1.58
C ARG A 68 -8.39 7.14 2.99
N ALA A 69 -7.17 6.80 3.39
CA ALA A 69 -6.55 7.31 4.61
C ALA A 69 -5.20 7.96 4.25
N PHE A 70 -4.99 9.19 4.74
CA PHE A 70 -3.68 9.83 4.77
C PHE A 70 -3.28 9.93 6.23
N ALA A 71 -2.27 9.21 6.62
CA ALA A 71 -1.76 9.22 7.99
C ALA A 71 -0.25 9.43 7.96
N THR A 72 0.27 10.23 8.88
CA THR A 72 1.71 10.34 9.10
C THR A 72 2.23 9.08 9.77
N ASP A 73 1.45 8.53 10.69
CA ASP A 73 1.74 7.29 11.40
C ASP A 73 0.48 6.42 11.46
N LEU A 74 0.60 5.15 11.11
CA LEU A 74 -0.45 4.15 11.25
C LEU A 74 0.05 3.04 12.19
N SER A 75 -0.51 2.97 13.40
CA SER A 75 -0.26 1.88 14.34
C SER A 75 -1.42 0.89 14.35
N VAL A 76 -1.16 -0.36 14.03
CA VAL A 76 -2.14 -1.44 14.03
C VAL A 76 -1.74 -2.47 15.08
N SER A 77 -2.52 -2.57 16.17
CA SER A 77 -2.25 -3.50 17.28
C SER A 77 -2.92 -4.87 17.14
N GLY A 78 -3.60 -5.12 16.03
CA GLY A 78 -4.31 -6.37 15.75
C GLY A 78 -3.85 -7.03 14.45
N ILE A 79 -4.67 -7.95 13.93
CA ILE A 79 -4.42 -8.58 12.62
C ILE A 79 -4.69 -7.54 11.53
N SER A 80 -3.67 -7.20 10.77
CA SER A 80 -3.79 -6.34 9.61
C SER A 80 -3.65 -7.17 8.34
N THR A 81 -4.71 -7.19 7.53
CA THR A 81 -4.62 -7.68 6.16
C THR A 81 -4.51 -6.47 5.24
N ILE A 82 -3.29 -6.18 4.78
CA ILE A 82 -3.07 -5.15 3.78
C ILE A 82 -3.07 -5.82 2.42
N SER A 83 -4.21 -5.76 1.73
CA SER A 83 -4.26 -6.13 0.31
C SER A 83 -3.55 -5.03 -0.48
N GLN A 84 -2.32 -5.29 -0.90
CA GLN A 84 -1.58 -4.34 -1.72
C GLN A 84 -2.24 -4.22 -3.10
N PRO A 85 -2.58 -3.01 -3.56
CA PRO A 85 -2.98 -2.84 -4.95
C PRO A 85 -1.82 -3.24 -5.87
N SER A 86 -2.12 -3.65 -7.09
CA SER A 86 -1.12 -4.08 -8.09
C SER A 86 -0.01 -3.07 -8.36
N ASN A 87 -0.17 -1.83 -7.90
CA ASN A 87 0.79 -0.72 -7.99
C ASN A 87 1.44 -0.37 -6.63
N ALA A 88 1.39 -1.26 -5.63
CA ALA A 88 2.09 -1.03 -4.37
C ALA A 88 3.58 -0.80 -4.62
N ASN A 89 4.17 0.13 -3.86
CA ASN A 89 5.61 0.38 -3.93
C ASN A 89 6.36 -0.92 -3.67
N PRO A 90 7.43 -1.21 -4.41
CA PRO A 90 8.26 -2.38 -4.15
C PRO A 90 8.93 -2.26 -2.77
N HIS A 91 9.20 -3.40 -2.15
CA HIS A 91 10.03 -3.42 -0.94
C HIS A 91 11.42 -2.86 -1.23
N SER A 92 11.99 -3.21 -2.38
CA SER A 92 13.25 -2.66 -2.86
C SER A 92 13.28 -2.61 -4.39
N LEU A 93 14.11 -1.71 -4.89
CA LEU A 93 14.40 -1.54 -6.30
C LEU A 93 15.91 -1.54 -6.50
N TRP A 94 16.38 -2.24 -7.53
CA TRP A 94 17.75 -2.17 -8.02
C TRP A 94 17.77 -1.70 -9.47
N ASP A 95 18.65 -0.75 -9.77
CA ASP A 95 19.07 -0.48 -11.13
C ASP A 95 20.12 -1.52 -11.51
N VAL A 96 19.92 -2.21 -12.63
CA VAL A 96 20.78 -3.30 -13.11
C VAL A 96 21.37 -2.91 -14.45
N VAL A 97 22.69 -2.88 -14.53
CA VAL A 97 23.45 -2.60 -15.75
C VAL A 97 24.40 -3.76 -16.06
N ASN A 98 24.84 -3.87 -17.29
CA ASN A 98 25.92 -4.79 -17.65
C ASN A 98 27.29 -4.13 -17.53
N ASN A 99 28.27 -4.89 -17.09
CA ASN A 99 29.69 -4.56 -17.20
C ASN A 99 30.29 -5.38 -18.35
N SER A 100 30.23 -4.81 -19.57
CA SER A 100 30.54 -5.53 -20.79
C SER A 100 29.71 -6.83 -20.90
N SER A 101 30.28 -7.90 -21.39
CA SER A 101 29.70 -9.25 -21.44
C SER A 101 30.13 -10.13 -20.26
N SER A 102 30.72 -9.55 -19.23
CA SER A 102 31.33 -10.27 -18.12
C SER A 102 30.42 -10.43 -16.92
N SER A 103 29.66 -9.38 -16.58
CA SER A 103 28.86 -9.38 -15.35
C SER A 103 27.67 -8.42 -15.42
N TYR A 104 26.75 -8.60 -14.50
CA TYR A 104 25.78 -7.57 -14.10
C TYR A 104 26.30 -6.82 -12.88
N ARG A 105 26.00 -5.52 -12.81
CA ARG A 105 26.20 -4.66 -11.65
C ARG A 105 24.86 -4.11 -11.19
N PHE A 106 24.73 -3.95 -9.89
CA PHE A 106 23.49 -3.51 -9.27
C PHE A 106 23.74 -2.22 -8.46
N THR A 107 22.79 -1.31 -8.52
CA THR A 107 22.76 -0.15 -7.63
C THR A 107 21.46 -0.18 -6.85
N GLY A 108 21.54 -0.18 -5.53
CA GLY A 108 20.38 -0.25 -4.65
C GLY A 108 20.71 -0.84 -3.28
N PRO A 109 19.71 -1.21 -2.50
CA PRO A 109 19.92 -1.68 -1.13
C PRO A 109 20.75 -2.97 -1.05
N GLY A 110 21.69 -2.99 -0.12
CA GLY A 110 22.47 -4.18 0.22
C GLY A 110 23.52 -4.64 -0.80
N VAL A 111 23.84 -3.81 -1.79
CA VAL A 111 24.86 -4.09 -2.81
C VAL A 111 25.82 -2.92 -2.96
N VAL A 112 27.05 -3.24 -3.40
CA VAL A 112 28.04 -2.23 -3.79
C VAL A 112 28.02 -2.11 -5.31
N SER A 113 27.84 -0.91 -5.83
CA SER A 113 27.60 -0.67 -7.27
C SER A 113 28.76 -1.07 -8.19
N THR A 114 29.93 -1.34 -7.65
CA THR A 114 31.10 -1.82 -8.36
C THR A 114 31.26 -3.32 -8.36
N ASP A 115 30.48 -4.05 -7.55
CA ASP A 115 30.58 -5.49 -7.44
C ASP A 115 29.99 -6.17 -8.68
N ASP A 116 30.72 -7.09 -9.22
CA ASP A 116 30.35 -7.91 -10.35
C ASP A 116 29.53 -9.13 -9.90
N ASN A 117 28.33 -9.27 -10.44
CA ASN A 117 27.40 -10.36 -10.12
C ASN A 117 27.15 -10.55 -8.61
N PRO A 118 26.73 -9.51 -7.88
CA PRO A 118 26.53 -9.59 -6.43
C PRO A 118 25.41 -10.58 -6.07
N ASN A 119 25.46 -11.12 -4.87
CA ASN A 119 24.35 -11.88 -4.31
C ASN A 119 23.20 -10.94 -3.92
N ILE A 120 21.99 -11.30 -4.26
CA ILE A 120 20.77 -10.58 -3.94
C ILE A 120 20.00 -11.36 -2.89
N TYR A 121 19.48 -10.65 -1.88
CA TYR A 121 18.72 -11.23 -0.78
C TYR A 121 17.29 -10.69 -0.78
N LEU A 122 16.34 -11.60 -0.88
CA LEU A 122 14.89 -11.31 -0.92
C LEU A 122 14.18 -11.98 0.25
N VAL A 123 12.96 -11.50 0.54
CA VAL A 123 12.09 -12.06 1.58
C VAL A 123 10.77 -12.49 0.96
N ARG A 124 10.25 -13.65 1.37
CA ARG A 124 8.94 -14.16 0.91
C ARG A 124 7.82 -13.18 1.22
N GLY A 125 6.83 -13.14 0.34
CA GLY A 125 5.68 -12.24 0.47
C GLY A 125 5.97 -10.78 0.09
N GLN A 126 7.21 -10.45 -0.27
CA GLN A 126 7.59 -9.09 -0.66
C GLN A 126 7.68 -8.93 -2.18
N ARG A 127 7.57 -7.69 -2.64
CA ARG A 127 7.66 -7.30 -4.05
C ARG A 127 8.94 -6.54 -4.31
N TYR A 128 9.65 -6.95 -5.35
CA TYR A 128 10.92 -6.35 -5.77
C TYR A 128 10.89 -5.94 -7.24
N ILE A 129 11.67 -4.93 -7.60
CA ILE A 129 11.85 -4.47 -8.97
C ILE A 129 13.34 -4.48 -9.32
N PHE A 130 13.66 -5.13 -10.42
CA PHE A 130 14.95 -5.00 -11.11
C PHE A 130 14.71 -4.14 -12.34
N LYS A 131 15.21 -2.92 -12.32
CA LYS A 131 15.15 -1.99 -13.44
C LYS A 131 16.35 -2.22 -14.33
N ILE A 132 16.11 -2.91 -15.42
CA ILE A 132 17.17 -3.37 -16.34
C ILE A 132 17.53 -2.27 -17.33
N ASN A 133 18.82 -2.03 -17.46
CA ASN A 133 19.43 -1.23 -18.51
C ASN A 133 20.71 -1.93 -18.97
N ALA A 134 20.54 -3.05 -19.69
CA ALA A 134 21.60 -3.97 -20.11
C ALA A 134 21.36 -4.43 -21.55
N SER A 135 21.53 -3.52 -22.49
CA SER A 135 21.31 -3.77 -23.92
C SER A 135 22.14 -4.97 -24.40
N SER A 136 21.50 -5.85 -25.16
CA SER A 136 22.07 -7.12 -25.65
C SER A 136 22.38 -8.17 -24.57
N HIS A 137 21.96 -7.93 -23.31
CA HIS A 137 22.15 -8.85 -22.20
C HIS A 137 20.81 -9.14 -21.51
N PRO A 138 19.97 -10.05 -22.06
CA PRO A 138 18.69 -10.39 -21.46
C PRO A 138 18.86 -10.98 -20.07
N PHE A 139 18.25 -10.35 -19.06
CA PHE A 139 18.31 -10.75 -17.66
C PHE A 139 17.17 -11.70 -17.33
N TYR A 140 17.48 -12.89 -16.86
CA TYR A 140 16.50 -13.90 -16.46
C TYR A 140 16.66 -14.28 -14.98
N ILE A 141 15.54 -14.42 -14.30
CA ILE A 141 15.47 -15.15 -13.02
C ILE A 141 15.24 -16.62 -13.36
N LYS A 142 16.07 -17.51 -12.80
CA LYS A 142 16.11 -18.93 -13.14
C LYS A 142 16.19 -19.80 -11.90
N THR A 143 15.80 -21.06 -12.02
CA THR A 143 16.00 -22.08 -11.00
C THR A 143 17.45 -22.57 -10.96
N GLU A 144 18.10 -22.59 -12.10
CA GLU A 144 19.48 -23.06 -12.28
C GLU A 144 20.26 -22.16 -13.24
N ALA A 145 21.57 -22.12 -13.07
CA ALA A 145 22.47 -21.41 -14.00
C ALA A 145 22.48 -22.07 -15.38
N GLY A 146 22.62 -21.25 -16.41
CA GLY A 146 22.71 -21.69 -17.79
C GLY A 146 22.30 -20.62 -18.79
N THR A 147 22.99 -20.57 -19.93
CA THR A 147 22.63 -19.70 -21.05
C THR A 147 21.33 -20.18 -21.73
N GLY A 148 20.83 -19.37 -22.65
CA GLY A 148 19.53 -19.59 -23.28
C GLY A 148 18.35 -19.23 -22.36
N THR A 149 17.17 -19.66 -22.78
CA THR A 149 15.90 -19.33 -22.10
C THR A 149 15.35 -20.47 -21.23
N GLY A 150 16.09 -21.56 -21.05
CA GLY A 150 15.71 -22.67 -20.19
C GLY A 150 15.75 -22.30 -18.70
N ASN A 151 15.11 -23.13 -17.88
CA ASN A 151 15.10 -23.03 -16.42
C ASN A 151 14.62 -21.69 -15.87
N GLN A 152 13.76 -20.99 -16.61
CA GLN A 152 13.16 -19.76 -16.15
C GLN A 152 12.27 -20.01 -14.93
N TYR A 153 12.44 -19.20 -13.90
CA TYR A 153 11.49 -19.13 -12.79
C TYR A 153 10.42 -18.09 -13.14
N THR A 154 9.17 -18.50 -13.18
CA THR A 154 8.03 -17.66 -13.63
C THR A 154 7.06 -17.30 -12.53
N ASP A 155 7.06 -18.03 -11.40
CA ASP A 155 6.10 -17.80 -10.33
C ASP A 155 6.32 -16.44 -9.66
N GLY A 156 5.34 -15.56 -9.83
CA GLY A 156 5.41 -14.18 -9.35
C GLY A 156 6.35 -13.27 -10.12
N VAL A 157 6.98 -13.74 -11.21
CA VAL A 157 7.91 -12.95 -12.04
C VAL A 157 7.22 -12.43 -13.30
N THR A 158 7.34 -11.12 -13.52
CA THR A 158 6.86 -10.46 -14.75
C THR A 158 8.01 -9.74 -15.43
N GLY A 159 8.07 -9.80 -16.76
CA GLY A 159 9.11 -9.16 -17.57
C GLY A 159 10.42 -9.91 -17.61
N ASN A 160 10.45 -11.20 -17.24
CA ASN A 160 11.64 -12.04 -17.29
C ASN A 160 12.29 -12.03 -18.68
N GLY A 161 13.60 -11.86 -18.76
CA GLY A 161 14.32 -11.70 -20.02
C GLY A 161 14.45 -10.28 -20.54
N ALA A 162 14.08 -9.28 -19.75
CA ALA A 162 14.24 -7.89 -20.14
C ALA A 162 15.71 -7.51 -20.36
N GLN A 163 15.93 -6.66 -21.36
CA GLN A 163 17.21 -5.97 -21.62
C GLN A 163 17.10 -4.49 -21.27
N SER A 164 15.87 -4.00 -21.22
CA SER A 164 15.47 -2.65 -20.81
C SER A 164 14.10 -2.69 -20.17
N GLY A 165 13.85 -1.85 -19.15
CA GLY A 165 12.59 -1.82 -18.42
C GLY A 165 12.64 -2.64 -17.14
N ASN A 166 11.47 -3.03 -16.63
CA ASN A 166 11.37 -3.61 -15.31
C ASN A 166 11.09 -5.11 -15.35
N ILE A 167 11.84 -5.86 -14.52
CA ILE A 167 11.43 -7.18 -14.07
C ILE A 167 10.84 -7.01 -12.67
N ILE A 168 9.61 -7.47 -12.49
CA ILE A 168 8.91 -7.42 -11.22
C ILE A 168 8.88 -8.84 -10.65
N PHE A 169 9.31 -9.00 -9.41
CA PHE A 169 9.25 -10.27 -8.71
C PHE A 169 8.44 -10.13 -7.42
N ASN A 170 7.24 -10.69 -7.41
CA ASN A 170 6.43 -10.88 -6.22
C ASN A 170 6.82 -12.24 -5.64
N VAL A 171 7.68 -12.25 -4.63
CA VAL A 171 8.26 -13.49 -4.09
C VAL A 171 7.18 -14.31 -3.39
N GLN A 172 6.87 -15.48 -3.93
CA GLN A 172 5.85 -16.36 -3.38
C GLN A 172 6.31 -16.99 -2.06
N HIS A 173 5.36 -17.39 -1.20
CA HIS A 173 5.68 -18.01 0.09
C HIS A 173 6.34 -19.39 -0.04
N ASP A 174 6.10 -20.09 -1.15
CA ASP A 174 6.67 -21.37 -1.52
C ASP A 174 7.86 -21.26 -2.49
N ALA A 175 8.33 -20.04 -2.79
CA ALA A 175 9.49 -19.83 -3.65
C ALA A 175 10.71 -20.64 -3.16
N PRO A 176 11.54 -21.20 -4.06
CA PRO A 176 12.76 -21.88 -3.68
C PRO A 176 13.68 -21.01 -2.83
N PRO A 177 14.43 -21.55 -1.87
CA PRO A 177 15.33 -20.76 -1.01
C PRO A 177 16.46 -20.10 -1.77
N GLN A 178 16.76 -20.58 -2.97
CA GLN A 178 17.78 -20.03 -3.84
C GLN A 178 17.31 -20.09 -5.29
N LEU A 179 17.49 -18.97 -5.99
CA LEU A 179 17.36 -18.83 -7.44
C LEU A 179 18.65 -18.24 -7.99
N LYS A 180 18.72 -18.11 -9.29
CA LYS A 180 19.80 -17.46 -10.03
C LYS A 180 19.24 -16.29 -10.82
N TYR A 181 20.07 -15.28 -11.05
CA TYR A 181 19.89 -14.43 -12.21
C TYR A 181 20.98 -14.73 -13.23
N GLN A 182 20.64 -14.64 -14.50
CA GLN A 182 21.55 -15.08 -15.57
C GLN A 182 21.24 -14.35 -16.88
N CYS A 183 22.30 -13.95 -17.58
CA CYS A 183 22.19 -13.55 -18.98
C CYS A 183 21.95 -14.78 -19.88
N SER A 184 21.00 -14.70 -20.81
CA SER A 184 20.78 -15.79 -21.75
C SER A 184 21.91 -15.97 -22.74
N ALA A 185 22.72 -14.93 -23.00
CA ALA A 185 23.79 -14.95 -24.00
C ALA A 185 25.16 -15.28 -23.40
N HIS A 186 25.43 -14.95 -22.12
CA HIS A 186 26.76 -14.99 -21.53
C HIS A 186 26.77 -15.77 -20.23
N GLY A 187 27.54 -16.85 -20.18
CA GLY A 187 27.63 -17.76 -19.04
C GLY A 187 28.27 -17.15 -17.80
N SER A 188 29.17 -16.18 -17.96
CA SER A 188 29.81 -15.46 -16.85
C SER A 188 28.88 -14.46 -16.13
N MET A 189 27.84 -14.01 -16.81
CA MET A 189 26.88 -13.01 -16.24
C MET A 189 25.80 -13.74 -15.42
N VAL A 190 26.18 -14.28 -14.27
CA VAL A 190 25.35 -15.10 -13.39
C VAL A 190 25.62 -14.76 -11.93
N GLY A 191 24.55 -14.69 -11.13
CA GLY A 191 24.67 -14.56 -9.67
C GLY A 191 23.52 -15.21 -8.94
N ASN A 192 23.53 -15.11 -7.62
CA ASN A 192 22.57 -15.78 -6.76
C ASN A 192 21.48 -14.82 -6.27
N ILE A 193 20.28 -15.35 -6.14
CA ILE A 193 19.16 -14.75 -5.40
C ILE A 193 18.87 -15.69 -4.24
N TYR A 194 19.09 -15.24 -3.02
CA TYR A 194 18.73 -15.96 -1.80
C TYR A 194 17.40 -15.45 -1.27
N ILE A 195 16.50 -16.36 -0.90
CA ILE A 195 15.15 -16.05 -0.45
C ILE A 195 15.00 -16.53 0.99
N ALA A 196 14.89 -15.55 1.89
CA ALA A 196 14.67 -15.79 3.30
C ALA A 196 13.19 -16.03 3.61
N VAL A 197 12.92 -16.74 4.69
CA VAL A 197 11.59 -16.80 5.32
C VAL A 197 11.29 -15.44 5.96
N SER A 198 10.03 -15.03 5.90
CA SER A 198 9.52 -13.83 6.59
C SER A 198 9.27 -14.17 8.06
#